data_32a27bf212a39036c42013516b367e0f
#
_entry.id   32a27bf212a39036c42013516b367e0f
#
_cell.length_a   1.000
_cell.length_b   1.000
_cell.length_c   1.000
_cell.angle_alpha   90.00
_cell.angle_beta   90.00
_cell.angle_gamma   90.00
#
_symmetry.space_group_name_H-M   'P 1'
#
loop_
_entity.id
_entity.type
_entity.pdbx_description
1 polymer ?
#
loop_
_entity_poly.entity_id
_entity_poly.type
_entity_poly.pdbx_seq_one_letter_code
_entity_poly.pdbx_strand_id
1 'polypeptide(L)'
;MEFAELLKQLLIDLQSIFRKNNKDLPLSLAQVIVISSIPVEGINMTALSQRLGVDNSTLTRLIDILIRNNFIKRKISPNDRRSKIIFLTKSGFDILQKIELNIDYAAKQIFSQFPKEDKIIAKDILSVLHWNMSKYKLINK
;
A
#
# COMPACT_ATOMS: atom_id res chain seq x y z
N MET A 1 21.89 -12.91 10.39
CA MET A 1 21.28 -11.58 10.24
C MET A 1 20.18 -11.43 11.28
N GLU A 2 20.30 -10.42 12.12
CA GLU A 2 19.28 -10.16 13.13
C GLU A 2 17.99 -9.65 12.50
N PHE A 3 16.86 -9.81 13.20
CA PHE A 3 15.55 -9.42 12.68
C PHE A 3 15.49 -7.95 12.24
N ALA A 4 16.08 -7.04 13.02
CA ALA A 4 16.05 -5.61 12.67
C ALA A 4 16.81 -5.34 11.36
N GLU A 5 17.94 -5.96 11.18
CA GLU A 5 18.72 -5.83 9.94
C GLU A 5 17.96 -6.41 8.74
N LEU A 6 17.36 -7.59 8.92
CA LEU A 6 16.57 -8.24 7.88
C LEU A 6 15.37 -7.38 7.47
N LEU A 7 14.65 -6.81 8.45
CA LEU A 7 13.52 -5.92 8.15
C LEU A 7 13.94 -4.68 7.36
N LYS A 8 15.11 -4.08 7.71
CA LYS A 8 15.64 -2.94 6.94
C LYS A 8 15.95 -3.33 5.50
N GLN A 9 16.61 -4.48 5.30
CA GLN A 9 16.94 -4.96 3.97
C GLN A 9 15.68 -5.26 3.16
N LEU A 10 14.70 -5.92 3.75
CA LEU A 10 13.43 -6.21 3.09
C LEU A 10 12.70 -4.93 2.67
N LEU A 11 12.70 -3.89 3.52
CA LEU A 11 12.11 -2.60 3.17
C LEU A 11 12.80 -1.97 1.95
N ILE A 12 14.13 -1.97 1.95
CA ILE A 12 14.92 -1.42 0.84
C ILE A 12 14.61 -2.17 -0.46
N ASP A 13 14.63 -3.50 -0.40
CA ASP A 13 14.39 -4.35 -1.56
C ASP A 13 12.96 -4.19 -2.09
N LEU A 14 11.96 -4.17 -1.19
CA LEU A 14 10.57 -4.00 -1.58
C LEU A 14 10.33 -2.65 -2.24
N GLN A 15 10.90 -1.57 -1.71
CA GLN A 15 10.79 -0.25 -2.34
C GLN A 15 11.40 -0.26 -3.75
N SER A 16 12.56 -0.87 -3.92
CA SER A 16 13.23 -0.98 -5.22
C SER A 16 12.37 -1.77 -6.22
N ILE A 17 11.82 -2.90 -5.78
CA ILE A 17 10.96 -3.75 -6.61
C ILE A 17 9.70 -3.00 -7.02
N PHE A 18 9.03 -2.33 -6.08
CA PHE A 18 7.82 -1.56 -6.37
C PHE A 18 8.08 -0.44 -7.38
N ARG A 19 9.18 0.30 -7.22
CA ARG A 19 9.54 1.36 -8.18
C ARG A 19 9.80 0.79 -9.57
N LYS A 20 10.61 -0.25 -9.66
CA LYS A 20 11.01 -0.83 -10.95
C LYS A 20 9.83 -1.45 -11.68
N ASN A 21 9.01 -2.21 -10.97
CA ASN A 21 7.90 -2.93 -11.59
C ASN A 21 6.75 -2.01 -11.99
N ASN A 22 6.66 -0.82 -11.41
CA ASN A 22 5.63 0.17 -11.73
C ASN A 22 6.17 1.38 -12.50
N LYS A 23 7.38 1.30 -13.06
CA LYS A 23 8.04 2.42 -13.75
C LYS A 23 7.25 2.97 -14.93
N ASP A 24 6.41 2.16 -15.56
CA ASP A 24 5.60 2.57 -16.71
C ASP A 24 4.30 3.28 -16.30
N LEU A 25 4.02 3.36 -15.00
CA LEU A 25 2.87 4.09 -14.48
C LEU A 25 3.28 5.53 -14.15
N PRO A 26 2.36 6.51 -14.32
CA PRO A 26 2.65 7.92 -14.03
C PRO A 26 2.54 8.22 -12.53
N LEU A 27 3.21 7.42 -11.69
CA LEU A 27 3.07 7.46 -10.23
C LEU A 27 4.44 7.32 -9.56
N SER A 28 4.65 8.10 -8.49
CA SER A 28 5.75 7.87 -7.55
C SER A 28 5.45 6.65 -6.67
N LEU A 29 6.48 6.14 -5.97
CA LEU A 29 6.29 5.05 -5.00
C LEU A 29 5.26 5.43 -3.93
N ALA A 30 5.32 6.66 -3.39
CA ALA A 30 4.37 7.13 -2.39
C ALA A 30 2.93 7.08 -2.92
N GLN A 31 2.72 7.47 -4.17
CA GLN A 31 1.42 7.44 -4.82
C GLN A 31 0.93 6.01 -5.06
N VAL A 32 1.82 5.10 -5.46
CA VAL A 32 1.51 3.67 -5.59
C VAL A 32 1.02 3.11 -4.26
N ILE A 33 1.70 3.44 -3.17
CA ILE A 33 1.34 2.98 -1.82
C ILE A 33 -0.02 3.54 -1.40
N VAL A 34 -0.29 4.82 -1.66
CA VAL A 34 -1.60 5.43 -1.35
C VAL A 34 -2.72 4.71 -2.10
N ILE A 35 -2.60 4.55 -3.40
CA ILE A 35 -3.63 3.89 -4.23
C ILE A 35 -3.85 2.45 -3.75
N SER A 36 -2.77 1.73 -3.45
CA SER A 36 -2.84 0.34 -2.96
C SER A 36 -3.52 0.20 -1.60
N SER A 37 -3.64 1.30 -0.85
CA SER A 37 -4.16 1.30 0.52
C SER A 37 -5.64 1.70 0.61
N ILE A 38 -6.28 2.07 -0.50
CA ILE A 38 -7.67 2.53 -0.51
C ILE A 38 -8.59 1.35 -0.85
N PRO A 39 -9.46 0.94 0.09
CA PRO A 39 -10.42 -0.14 -0.18
C PRO A 39 -11.57 0.35 -1.08
N VAL A 40 -12.31 -0.61 -1.65
CA VAL A 40 -13.44 -0.32 -2.55
C VAL A 40 -14.48 0.57 -1.88
N GLU A 41 -14.79 0.32 -0.62
CA GLU A 41 -15.77 1.08 0.17
C GLU A 41 -15.26 2.47 0.58
N GLY A 42 -14.01 2.80 0.28
CA GLY A 42 -13.40 4.05 0.69
C GLY A 42 -12.79 3.97 2.09
N ILE A 43 -12.08 5.01 2.46
CA ILE A 43 -11.40 5.13 3.75
C ILE A 43 -11.33 6.60 4.16
N ASN A 44 -11.51 6.90 5.45
CA ASN A 44 -11.35 8.28 5.90
C ASN A 44 -9.86 8.67 5.99
N MET A 45 -9.61 9.99 5.95
CA MET A 45 -8.24 10.53 5.94
C MET A 45 -7.41 10.10 7.15
N THR A 46 -8.00 10.12 8.34
CA THR A 46 -7.30 9.75 9.57
C THR A 46 -6.89 8.29 9.56
N ALA A 47 -7.80 7.39 9.17
CA ALA A 47 -7.49 5.96 9.07
C ALA A 47 -6.41 5.71 8.01
N LEU A 48 -6.45 6.42 6.89
CA LEU A 48 -5.45 6.27 5.83
C LEU A 48 -4.07 6.75 6.29
N SER A 49 -4.00 7.91 6.96
CA SER A 49 -2.73 8.42 7.50
C SER A 49 -2.12 7.46 8.52
N GLN A 50 -2.93 6.87 9.38
CA GLN A 50 -2.47 5.87 10.36
C GLN A 50 -2.00 4.59 9.68
N ARG A 51 -2.72 4.13 8.67
CA ARG A 51 -2.34 2.94 7.89
C ARG A 51 -0.98 3.11 7.22
N LEU A 52 -0.72 4.31 6.68
CA LEU A 52 0.52 4.61 5.96
C LEU A 52 1.66 5.08 6.86
N GLY A 53 1.35 5.46 8.10
CA GLY A 53 2.35 6.01 9.01
C GLY A 53 2.87 7.39 8.60
N VAL A 54 2.03 8.20 7.95
CA VAL A 54 2.37 9.55 7.52
C VAL A 54 1.48 10.56 8.23
N ASP A 55 1.95 11.81 8.35
CA ASP A 55 1.13 12.88 8.90
C ASP A 55 0.04 13.36 7.92
N ASN A 56 -0.96 14.07 8.46
CA ASN A 56 -2.09 14.54 7.66
C ASN A 56 -1.68 15.52 6.56
N SER A 57 -0.67 16.36 6.78
CA SER A 57 -0.23 17.33 5.77
C SER A 57 0.47 16.64 4.60
N THR A 58 1.29 15.64 4.87
CA THR A 58 1.92 14.82 3.83
C THR A 58 0.87 14.06 3.03
N LEU A 59 -0.08 13.42 3.70
CA LEU A 59 -1.15 12.69 3.04
C LEU A 59 -2.02 13.62 2.19
N THR A 60 -2.40 14.79 2.70
CA THR A 60 -3.21 15.77 1.97
C THR A 60 -2.54 16.16 0.64
N ARG A 61 -1.23 16.39 0.65
CA ARG A 61 -0.50 16.72 -0.59
C ARG A 61 -0.54 15.57 -1.61
N LEU A 62 -0.34 14.34 -1.14
CA LEU A 62 -0.40 13.16 -2.01
C LEU A 62 -1.80 12.97 -2.59
N ILE A 63 -2.84 13.11 -1.75
CA ILE A 63 -4.24 12.99 -2.15
C ILE A 63 -4.60 14.08 -3.16
N ASP A 64 -4.21 15.33 -2.94
CA ASP A 64 -4.52 16.45 -3.85
C ASP A 64 -3.94 16.22 -5.23
N ILE A 65 -2.72 15.70 -5.32
CA ILE A 65 -2.11 15.35 -6.61
C ILE A 65 -2.91 14.25 -7.32
N LEU A 66 -3.30 13.22 -6.58
CA LEU A 66 -4.05 12.09 -7.13
C LEU A 66 -5.49 12.49 -7.53
N ILE A 67 -6.09 13.44 -6.84
CA ILE A 67 -7.38 14.03 -7.24
C ILE A 67 -7.22 14.80 -8.56
N ARG A 68 -6.19 15.64 -8.68
CA ARG A 68 -5.92 16.39 -9.93
C ARG A 68 -5.69 15.46 -11.11
N ASN A 69 -5.07 14.30 -10.89
CA ASN A 69 -4.83 13.30 -11.91
C ASN A 69 -6.04 12.37 -12.12
N ASN A 70 -7.14 12.62 -11.44
CA ASN A 70 -8.40 11.88 -11.56
C ASN A 70 -8.31 10.39 -11.15
N PHE A 71 -7.41 10.04 -10.25
CA PHE A 71 -7.30 8.68 -9.72
C PHE A 71 -8.08 8.50 -8.42
N ILE A 72 -8.32 9.58 -7.69
CA ILE A 72 -8.97 9.60 -6.39
C ILE A 72 -10.06 10.66 -6.38
N LYS A 73 -11.13 10.42 -5.65
CA LYS A 73 -12.17 11.40 -5.32
C LYS A 73 -12.33 11.46 -3.81
N ARG A 74 -12.75 12.61 -3.33
CA ARG A 74 -12.95 12.89 -1.91
C ARG A 74 -14.40 13.31 -1.69
N LYS A 75 -15.07 12.67 -0.74
CA LYS A 75 -16.44 12.98 -0.36
C LYS A 75 -16.51 13.30 1.12
N ILE A 76 -17.41 14.22 1.49
CA ILE A 76 -17.70 14.50 2.90
C ILE A 76 -18.52 13.33 3.45
N SER A 77 -18.14 12.84 4.64
CA SER A 77 -18.89 11.78 5.31
C SER A 77 -20.32 12.22 5.60
N PRO A 78 -21.35 11.39 5.30
CA PRO A 78 -22.74 11.73 5.63
C PRO A 78 -22.98 11.81 7.14
N ASN A 79 -22.17 11.16 7.97
CA ASN A 79 -22.31 11.10 9.42
C ASN A 79 -21.52 12.16 10.16
N ASP A 80 -20.48 12.74 9.54
CA ASP A 80 -19.63 13.75 10.14
C ASP A 80 -19.04 14.65 9.05
N ARG A 81 -19.47 15.90 9.00
CA ARG A 81 -19.01 16.90 8.01
C ARG A 81 -17.54 17.23 8.13
N ARG A 82 -16.89 16.90 9.25
CA ARG A 82 -15.45 17.11 9.47
C ARG A 82 -14.64 15.99 8.85
N SER A 83 -15.25 14.84 8.62
CA SER A 83 -14.59 13.65 8.10
C SER A 83 -14.74 13.59 6.58
N LYS A 84 -13.62 13.35 5.90
CA LYS A 84 -13.58 13.17 4.45
C LYS A 84 -13.25 11.73 4.16
N ILE A 85 -13.98 11.15 3.22
CA ILE A 85 -13.77 9.77 2.77
C ILE A 85 -13.12 9.79 1.39
N ILE A 86 -12.07 9.02 1.23
CA ILE A 86 -11.29 8.90 0.02
C ILE A 86 -11.70 7.62 -0.71
N PHE A 87 -11.97 7.75 -2.00
CA PHE A 87 -12.37 6.66 -2.89
C PHE A 87 -11.48 6.65 -4.14
N LEU A 88 -11.30 5.49 -4.72
CA LEU A 88 -10.74 5.39 -6.06
C LEU A 88 -11.81 5.75 -7.10
N THR A 89 -11.40 6.45 -8.15
CA THR A 89 -12.22 6.62 -9.36
C THR A 89 -12.11 5.35 -10.21
N LYS A 90 -12.84 5.29 -11.33
CA LYS A 90 -12.64 4.21 -12.30
C LYS A 90 -11.19 4.16 -12.80
N SER A 91 -10.60 5.31 -13.14
CA SER A 91 -9.19 5.39 -13.53
C SER A 91 -8.26 4.93 -12.42
N GLY A 92 -8.59 5.24 -11.17
CA GLY A 92 -7.85 4.77 -10.00
C GLY A 92 -7.90 3.26 -9.87
N PHE A 93 -9.06 2.63 -10.09
CA PHE A 93 -9.17 1.17 -10.11
C PHE A 93 -8.37 0.53 -11.23
N ASP A 94 -8.37 1.12 -12.41
CA ASP A 94 -7.58 0.63 -13.55
C ASP A 94 -6.08 0.66 -13.22
N ILE A 95 -5.61 1.74 -12.60
CA ILE A 95 -4.23 1.86 -12.14
C ILE A 95 -3.92 0.83 -11.05
N LEU A 96 -4.84 0.64 -10.07
CA LEU A 96 -4.66 -0.34 -9.01
C LEU A 96 -4.49 -1.75 -9.59
N GLN A 97 -5.31 -2.12 -10.57
CA GLN A 97 -5.18 -3.42 -11.24
C GLN A 97 -3.81 -3.59 -11.89
N LYS A 98 -3.29 -2.55 -12.53
CA LYS A 98 -1.93 -2.60 -13.12
C LYS A 98 -0.85 -2.77 -12.05
N ILE A 99 -0.98 -2.04 -10.94
CA ILE A 99 -0.06 -2.20 -9.80
C ILE A 99 -0.08 -3.63 -9.29
N GLU A 100 -1.27 -4.19 -9.07
CA GLU A 100 -1.44 -5.56 -8.57
C GLU A 100 -0.82 -6.59 -9.52
N LEU A 101 -1.04 -6.46 -10.82
CA LEU A 101 -0.42 -7.34 -11.82
C LEU A 101 1.10 -7.25 -11.82
N ASN A 102 1.64 -6.03 -11.71
CA ASN A 102 3.08 -5.81 -11.70
C ASN A 102 3.75 -6.42 -10.46
N ILE A 103 3.11 -6.29 -9.31
CA ILE A 103 3.62 -6.85 -8.05
C ILE A 103 3.43 -8.37 -8.01
N ASP A 104 2.30 -8.87 -8.52
CA ASP A 104 2.06 -10.31 -8.64
C ASP A 104 3.13 -10.98 -9.52
N TYR A 105 3.49 -10.35 -10.63
CA TYR A 105 4.58 -10.82 -11.49
C TYR A 105 5.89 -10.92 -10.70
N ALA A 106 6.27 -9.87 -9.97
CA ALA A 106 7.47 -9.87 -9.16
C ALA A 106 7.45 -10.96 -8.09
N ALA A 107 6.33 -11.10 -7.38
CA ALA A 107 6.15 -12.11 -6.35
C ALA A 107 6.32 -13.53 -6.93
N LYS A 108 5.71 -13.81 -8.07
CA LYS A 108 5.86 -15.11 -8.74
C LYS A 108 7.30 -15.41 -9.10
N GLN A 109 8.04 -14.41 -9.60
CA GLN A 109 9.45 -14.58 -9.94
C GLN A 109 10.31 -14.86 -8.70
N ILE A 110 10.11 -14.09 -7.64
CA ILE A 110 10.86 -14.24 -6.38
C ILE A 110 10.61 -15.63 -5.77
N PHE A 111 9.36 -16.05 -5.68
CA PHE A 111 8.99 -17.31 -5.06
C PHE A 111 9.15 -18.52 -5.99
N SER A 112 9.42 -18.33 -7.27
CA SER A 112 9.67 -19.43 -8.21
C SER A 112 10.90 -20.27 -7.82
N GLN A 113 11.84 -19.66 -7.09
CA GLN A 113 13.07 -20.32 -6.63
C GLN A 113 12.82 -21.19 -5.38
N PHE A 114 11.66 -21.09 -4.75
CA PHE A 114 11.34 -21.86 -3.55
C PHE A 114 10.79 -23.23 -3.91
N PRO A 115 11.19 -24.30 -3.21
CA PRO A 115 10.45 -25.57 -3.26
C PRO A 115 8.98 -25.36 -2.87
N LYS A 116 8.09 -26.21 -3.38
CA LYS A 116 6.65 -26.08 -3.16
C LYS A 116 6.28 -26.02 -1.68
N GLU A 117 6.89 -26.86 -0.86
CA GLU A 117 6.66 -26.89 0.58
C GLU A 117 7.08 -25.59 1.25
N ASP A 118 8.20 -25.03 0.83
CA ASP A 118 8.74 -23.78 1.37
C ASP A 118 7.85 -22.58 1.04
N LYS A 119 7.19 -22.58 -0.13
CA LYS A 119 6.23 -21.54 -0.48
C LYS A 119 5.06 -21.47 0.49
N ILE A 120 4.54 -22.62 0.89
CA ILE A 120 3.43 -22.72 1.86
C ILE A 120 3.89 -22.18 3.21
N ILE A 121 5.06 -22.60 3.68
CA ILE A 121 5.63 -22.15 4.96
C ILE A 121 5.89 -20.63 4.91
N ALA A 122 6.49 -20.13 3.84
CA ALA A 122 6.76 -18.69 3.67
C ALA A 122 5.47 -17.87 3.72
N LYS A 123 4.41 -18.31 3.05
CA LYS A 123 3.11 -17.63 3.05
C LYS A 123 2.53 -17.57 4.46
N ASP A 124 2.58 -18.66 5.21
CA ASP A 124 2.09 -18.71 6.59
C ASP A 124 2.89 -17.75 7.49
N ILE A 125 4.21 -17.79 7.41
CA ILE A 125 5.09 -16.92 8.21
C ILE A 125 4.86 -15.45 7.87
N LEU A 126 4.78 -15.10 6.58
CA LEU A 126 4.52 -13.73 6.15
C LEU A 126 3.14 -13.24 6.62
N SER A 127 2.14 -14.12 6.64
CA SER A 127 0.81 -13.78 7.14
C SER A 127 0.83 -13.47 8.63
N VAL A 128 1.54 -14.28 9.43
CA VAL A 128 1.72 -14.03 10.86
C VAL A 128 2.52 -12.74 11.11
N LEU A 129 3.57 -12.53 10.34
CA LEU A 129 4.36 -11.29 10.42
C LEU A 129 3.50 -10.06 10.15
N HIS A 130 2.72 -10.08 9.08
CA HIS A 130 1.79 -9.00 8.75
C HIS A 130 0.80 -8.72 9.88
N TRP A 131 0.21 -9.76 10.45
CA TRP A 131 -0.70 -9.63 11.59
C TRP A 131 -0.02 -8.98 12.79
N ASN A 132 1.19 -9.43 13.13
CA ASN A 132 1.95 -8.88 14.26
C ASN A 132 2.35 -7.41 14.02
N MET A 133 2.72 -7.05 12.80
CA MET A 133 3.02 -5.66 12.43
C MET A 133 1.77 -4.78 12.55
N SER A 134 0.62 -5.27 12.15
CA SER A 134 -0.65 -4.55 12.28
C SER A 134 -0.99 -4.29 13.75
N LYS A 135 -0.83 -5.29 14.60
CA LYS A 135 -1.03 -5.14 16.06
C LYS A 135 -0.03 -4.14 16.67
N TYR A 136 1.22 -4.23 16.29
CA TYR A 136 2.25 -3.29 16.78
C TYR A 136 1.88 -1.85 16.45
N LYS A 137 1.41 -1.57 15.23
CA LYS A 137 0.99 -0.23 14.83
C LYS A 137 -0.20 0.28 15.64
N LEU A 138 -1.13 -0.59 16.03
CA LEU A 138 -2.27 -0.20 16.86
C LEU A 138 -1.85 0.20 18.28
N ILE A 139 -0.86 -0.48 18.85
CA ILE A 139 -0.36 -0.23 20.21
C ILE A 139 0.54 1.01 20.25
N ASN A 140 1.32 1.24 19.20
CA ASN A 140 2.36 2.29 19.13
C ASN A 140 1.98 3.40 18.15
N LYS A 141 0.80 3.93 18.30
CA LYS A 141 0.32 5.08 17.50
C LYS A 141 1.09 6.36 17.83
#